data_dda479a9edd7815c99c93fcbb9ca12ae
#
_entry.id   dda479a9edd7815c99c93fcbb9ca12ae
#
_cell.length_a   1.000
_cell.length_b   1.000
_cell.length_c   1.000
_cell.angle_alpha   90.00
_cell.angle_beta   90.00
_cell.angle_gamma   90.00
#
_symmetry.space_group_name_H-M   'P 1'
#
loop_
_entity.id
_entity.type
_entity.pdbx_description
1 polymer ?
#
loop_
_entity_poly.entity_id
_entity_poly.type
_entity_poly.pdbx_seq_one_letter_code
_entity_poly.pdbx_strand_id
1 'polypeptide(L)'
;MALTISNNGAVQRASYHLGKAQDNLQISLRRLASGKRILGPSDDPGTLAVAMKVRASINKLSGSQNNIRNAIGFLEVQDGILETAGKILMRMSELKGYATQDPLKSDTDVASYNNEFKDLQQQLHDISQMTFNGQSLFANTATGGGNAYFGGATQEAEKANQLSIHTSAQGSNGTKVLIHRSLLLSALTIKNGTGSIAASDETNGVWSTANASSATGAQDFITLAKNSDSNLLNIADISSAAFESAISNIVFLRAQAGAGMSRLQFSADSIATQETNMKSALGRIEDVDIAMESANLAKYSILMQASAAMVAQANVSNDVALMLLR
;
A
#
# COMPACT_ATOMS: atom_id res chain seq x y z
N MET A 1 63.96 18.89 40.19
CA MET A 1 62.53 18.60 40.46
C MET A 1 62.48 18.15 41.92
N ALA A 2 61.65 18.83 42.73
CA ALA A 2 61.48 18.39 44.13
C ALA A 2 60.69 17.06 44.12
N LEU A 3 61.29 16.02 44.68
CA LEU A 3 60.67 14.73 44.95
C LEU A 3 59.68 14.88 46.10
N THR A 4 58.42 15.11 45.85
CA THR A 4 57.37 15.11 46.88
C THR A 4 56.81 13.71 47.00
N ILE A 5 57.05 13.03 48.13
CA ILE A 5 56.61 11.66 48.40
C ILE A 5 55.08 11.57 48.52
N SER A 6 54.43 12.61 48.95
CA SER A 6 52.98 12.63 49.17
C SER A 6 52.11 12.84 47.87
N ASN A 7 52.70 13.26 46.77
CA ASN A 7 51.97 13.53 45.53
C ASN A 7 52.84 13.19 44.30
N ASN A 8 52.81 11.95 43.84
CA ASN A 8 53.54 11.53 42.66
C ASN A 8 52.71 11.87 41.37
N GLY A 9 52.97 13.05 40.79
CA GLY A 9 52.32 13.50 39.57
C GLY A 9 52.57 12.60 38.34
N ALA A 10 53.60 11.75 38.36
CA ALA A 10 53.85 10.76 37.33
C ALA A 10 52.87 9.57 37.40
N VAL A 11 52.63 9.05 38.61
CA VAL A 11 51.66 7.98 38.86
C VAL A 11 50.25 8.45 38.54
N GLN A 12 49.88 9.65 38.96
CA GLN A 12 48.54 10.19 38.65
C GLN A 12 48.30 10.34 37.16
N ARG A 13 49.27 10.88 36.40
CA ARG A 13 49.17 10.96 34.94
C ARG A 13 49.10 9.59 34.27
N ALA A 14 49.92 8.63 34.73
CA ALA A 14 49.92 7.27 34.20
C ALA A 14 48.58 6.57 34.49
N SER A 15 48.03 6.72 35.71
CA SER A 15 46.68 6.18 36.06
C SER A 15 45.56 6.82 35.23
N TYR A 16 45.62 8.13 34.99
CA TYR A 16 44.65 8.80 34.09
C TYR A 16 44.71 8.25 32.67
N HIS A 17 45.92 8.07 32.10
CA HIS A 17 46.07 7.48 30.78
C HIS A 17 45.63 6.01 30.72
N LEU A 18 45.84 5.23 31.79
CA LEU A 18 45.35 3.87 31.89
C LEU A 18 43.82 3.83 31.88
N GLY A 19 43.14 4.66 32.70
CA GLY A 19 41.68 4.75 32.73
C GLY A 19 41.12 5.13 31.34
N LYS A 20 41.69 6.16 30.72
CA LYS A 20 41.28 6.58 29.37
C LYS A 20 41.49 5.49 28.29
N ALA A 21 42.59 4.72 28.38
CA ALA A 21 42.82 3.60 27.47
C ALA A 21 41.82 2.46 27.69
N GLN A 22 41.44 2.16 28.95
CA GLN A 22 40.39 1.18 29.26
C GLN A 22 39.02 1.60 28.75
N ASP A 23 38.63 2.86 28.95
CA ASP A 23 37.35 3.39 28.45
C ASP A 23 37.24 3.29 26.92
N ASN A 24 38.30 3.72 26.21
CA ASN A 24 38.33 3.65 24.76
C ASN A 24 38.29 2.20 24.25
N LEU A 25 38.99 1.28 24.91
CA LEU A 25 38.96 -0.14 24.59
C LEU A 25 37.54 -0.71 24.75
N GLN A 26 36.84 -0.37 25.83
CA GLN A 26 35.46 -0.80 26.04
C GLN A 26 34.51 -0.22 25.00
N ILE A 27 34.70 1.04 24.56
CA ILE A 27 33.90 1.65 23.49
C ILE A 27 34.13 0.89 22.18
N SER A 28 35.41 0.62 21.82
CA SER A 28 35.71 -0.14 20.59
C SER A 28 35.16 -1.55 20.62
N LEU A 29 35.23 -2.25 21.77
CA LEU A 29 34.59 -3.56 21.92
C LEU A 29 33.07 -3.51 21.71
N ARG A 30 32.39 -2.53 22.29
CA ARG A 30 30.96 -2.36 22.14
C ARG A 30 30.56 -2.04 20.70
N ARG A 31 31.35 -1.21 20.00
CA ARG A 31 31.14 -0.88 18.57
C ARG A 31 31.30 -2.11 17.68
N LEU A 32 32.36 -2.89 17.88
CA LEU A 32 32.57 -4.14 17.14
C LEU A 32 31.49 -5.18 17.43
N ALA A 33 31.09 -5.32 18.72
CA ALA A 33 30.05 -6.26 19.10
C ALA A 33 28.67 -5.91 18.54
N SER A 34 28.35 -4.61 18.42
CA SER A 34 27.06 -4.13 17.89
C SER A 34 27.05 -3.93 16.38
N GLY A 35 28.22 -3.84 15.73
CA GLY A 35 28.37 -3.42 14.34
C GLY A 35 28.06 -1.94 14.09
N LYS A 36 27.82 -1.15 15.15
CA LYS A 36 27.40 0.25 15.04
C LYS A 36 28.47 1.20 15.54
N ARG A 37 28.67 2.30 14.81
CA ARG A 37 29.55 3.39 15.19
C ARG A 37 28.98 4.23 16.33
N ILE A 38 27.65 4.44 16.32
CA ILE A 38 26.93 5.26 17.30
C ILE A 38 26.13 4.33 18.20
N LEU A 39 26.53 4.25 19.47
CA LEU A 39 25.91 3.36 20.45
C LEU A 39 24.85 4.05 21.30
N GLY A 40 24.97 5.36 21.46
CA GLY A 40 24.07 6.12 22.33
C GLY A 40 24.10 7.62 22.04
N PRO A 41 23.21 8.36 22.74
CA PRO A 41 23.12 9.82 22.57
C PRO A 41 24.38 10.59 22.98
N SER A 42 25.22 9.99 23.84
CA SER A 42 26.48 10.58 24.29
C SER A 42 27.58 10.58 23.24
N ASP A 43 27.48 9.67 22.21
CA ASP A 43 28.49 9.57 21.16
C ASP A 43 28.30 10.68 20.10
N ASP A 44 27.08 10.79 19.57
CA ASP A 44 26.71 11.83 18.59
C ASP A 44 25.18 11.99 18.57
N PRO A 45 24.63 12.96 19.32
CA PRO A 45 23.19 13.18 19.40
C PRO A 45 22.58 13.63 18.08
N GLY A 46 23.34 14.41 17.26
CA GLY A 46 22.87 14.92 15.98
C GLY A 46 22.69 13.81 14.95
N THR A 47 23.72 13.01 14.77
CA THR A 47 23.69 11.87 13.83
C THR A 47 22.70 10.80 14.28
N LEU A 48 22.59 10.52 15.59
CA LEU A 48 21.59 9.60 16.13
C LEU A 48 20.16 10.06 15.79
N ALA A 49 19.86 11.35 15.94
CA ALA A 49 18.55 11.90 15.59
C ALA A 49 18.23 11.74 14.11
N VAL A 50 19.21 11.94 13.22
CA VAL A 50 19.06 11.69 11.77
C VAL A 50 18.83 10.21 11.50
N ALA A 51 19.60 9.33 12.10
CA ALA A 51 19.47 7.88 11.94
C ALA A 51 18.08 7.39 12.38
N MET A 52 17.56 7.89 13.50
CA MET A 52 16.21 7.56 13.98
C MET A 52 15.13 8.04 12.99
N LYS A 53 15.26 9.25 12.42
CA LYS A 53 14.34 9.76 11.40
C LYS A 53 14.36 8.91 10.12
N VAL A 54 15.55 8.51 9.65
CA VAL A 54 15.70 7.64 8.47
C VAL A 54 15.09 6.28 8.74
N ARG A 55 15.34 5.68 9.92
CA ARG A 55 14.75 4.40 10.31
C ARG A 55 13.22 4.47 10.39
N ALA A 56 12.67 5.54 10.97
CA ALA A 56 11.24 5.78 10.99
C ALA A 56 10.65 5.91 9.57
N SER A 57 11.37 6.55 8.64
CA SER A 57 10.97 6.65 7.24
C SER A 57 10.99 5.29 6.54
N ILE A 58 12.01 4.46 6.78
CA ILE A 58 12.08 3.08 6.25
C ILE A 58 10.89 2.26 6.73
N ASN A 59 10.56 2.31 8.03
CA ASN A 59 9.42 1.58 8.58
C ASN A 59 8.09 2.04 7.95
N LYS A 60 7.94 3.34 7.71
CA LYS A 60 6.76 3.88 7.02
C LYS A 60 6.67 3.43 5.55
N LEU A 61 7.80 3.38 4.84
CA LEU A 61 7.83 2.87 3.45
C LEU A 61 7.48 1.38 3.40
N SER A 62 7.98 0.57 4.32
CA SER A 62 7.60 -0.84 4.44
C SER A 62 6.10 -1.01 4.70
N GLY A 63 5.50 -0.19 5.58
CA GLY A 63 4.07 -0.14 5.79
C GLY A 63 3.29 0.24 4.52
N SER A 64 3.77 1.26 3.79
CA SER A 64 3.17 1.68 2.52
C SER A 64 3.25 0.58 1.46
N GLN A 65 4.34 -0.19 1.41
CA GLN A 65 4.47 -1.32 0.49
C GLN A 65 3.45 -2.43 0.78
N ASN A 66 3.18 -2.71 2.07
CA ASN A 66 2.13 -3.66 2.44
C ASN A 66 0.73 -3.15 2.04
N ASN A 67 0.47 -1.85 2.22
CA ASN A 67 -0.80 -1.25 1.78
C ASN A 67 -0.99 -1.35 0.26
N ILE A 68 0.09 -1.17 -0.52
CA ILE A 68 0.04 -1.33 -1.99
C ILE A 68 -0.27 -2.78 -2.36
N ARG A 69 0.36 -3.77 -1.71
CA ARG A 69 0.07 -5.20 -1.96
C ARG A 69 -1.39 -5.53 -1.67
N ASN A 70 -1.93 -5.03 -0.55
CA ASN A 70 -3.34 -5.20 -0.23
C ASN A 70 -4.26 -4.55 -1.27
N ALA A 71 -3.89 -3.37 -1.78
CA ALA A 71 -4.63 -2.68 -2.82
C ALA A 71 -4.59 -3.41 -4.17
N ILE A 72 -3.46 -4.02 -4.53
CA ILE A 72 -3.34 -4.88 -5.72
C ILE A 72 -4.27 -6.09 -5.56
N GLY A 73 -4.24 -6.79 -4.42
CA GLY A 73 -5.13 -7.91 -4.14
C GLY A 73 -6.62 -7.52 -4.18
N PHE A 74 -6.97 -6.32 -3.72
CA PHE A 74 -8.33 -5.79 -3.86
C PHE A 74 -8.74 -5.66 -5.35
N LEU A 75 -7.86 -5.10 -6.19
CA LEU A 75 -8.14 -4.93 -7.63
C LEU A 75 -8.15 -6.28 -8.39
N GLU A 76 -7.32 -7.24 -7.99
CA GLU A 76 -7.33 -8.60 -8.56
C GLU A 76 -8.65 -9.32 -8.28
N VAL A 77 -9.16 -9.23 -7.05
CA VAL A 77 -10.48 -9.79 -6.70
C VAL A 77 -11.58 -9.07 -7.47
N GLN A 78 -11.50 -7.74 -7.58
CA GLN A 78 -12.46 -6.94 -8.35
C GLN A 78 -12.48 -7.36 -9.83
N ASP A 79 -11.30 -7.53 -10.47
CA ASP A 79 -11.21 -7.97 -11.87
C ASP A 79 -11.76 -9.38 -12.06
N GLY A 80 -11.46 -10.33 -11.16
CA GLY A 80 -12.00 -11.68 -11.22
C GLY A 80 -13.53 -11.74 -11.14
N ILE A 81 -14.12 -10.86 -10.32
CA ILE A 81 -15.58 -10.75 -10.24
C ILE A 81 -16.16 -10.10 -11.50
N LEU A 82 -15.51 -9.06 -12.04
CA LEU A 82 -15.91 -8.45 -13.32
C LEU A 82 -15.83 -9.45 -14.48
N GLU A 83 -14.83 -10.33 -14.49
CA GLU A 83 -14.76 -11.42 -15.47
C GLU A 83 -15.95 -12.36 -15.35
N THR A 84 -16.33 -12.73 -14.13
CA THR A 84 -17.51 -13.58 -13.89
C THR A 84 -18.79 -12.89 -14.35
N ALA A 85 -18.96 -11.59 -14.06
CA ALA A 85 -20.07 -10.80 -14.55
C ALA A 85 -20.11 -10.75 -16.09
N GLY A 86 -18.96 -10.63 -16.74
CA GLY A 86 -18.85 -10.71 -18.20
C GLY A 86 -19.32 -12.08 -18.76
N LYS A 87 -18.93 -13.18 -18.11
CA LYS A 87 -19.39 -14.54 -18.52
C LYS A 87 -20.92 -14.69 -18.38
N ILE A 88 -21.49 -14.16 -17.30
CA ILE A 88 -22.94 -14.15 -17.10
C ILE A 88 -23.64 -13.37 -18.22
N LEU A 89 -23.14 -12.18 -18.56
CA LEU A 89 -23.70 -11.38 -19.65
C LEU A 89 -23.63 -12.09 -21.01
N MET A 90 -22.52 -12.77 -21.30
CA MET A 90 -22.41 -13.58 -22.52
C MET A 90 -23.43 -14.70 -22.52
N ARG A 91 -23.66 -15.41 -21.40
CA ARG A 91 -24.69 -16.42 -21.28
C ARG A 91 -26.09 -15.87 -21.47
N MET A 92 -26.38 -14.70 -20.88
CA MET A 92 -27.66 -14.00 -21.08
C MET A 92 -27.89 -13.62 -22.56
N SER A 93 -26.84 -13.20 -23.26
CA SER A 93 -26.89 -12.91 -24.70
C SER A 93 -27.15 -14.16 -25.55
N GLU A 94 -26.54 -15.30 -25.19
CA GLU A 94 -26.83 -16.59 -25.86
C GLU A 94 -28.28 -16.99 -25.66
N LEU A 95 -28.80 -16.93 -24.42
CA LEU A 95 -30.21 -17.24 -24.14
C LEU A 95 -31.16 -16.34 -24.96
N LYS A 96 -30.83 -15.07 -25.14
CA LYS A 96 -31.58 -14.15 -26.01
C LYS A 96 -31.56 -14.65 -27.47
N GLY A 97 -30.40 -15.07 -27.97
CA GLY A 97 -30.26 -15.67 -29.29
C GLY A 97 -31.17 -16.89 -29.44
N TYR A 98 -31.12 -17.82 -28.48
CA TYR A 98 -31.97 -19.01 -28.51
C TYR A 98 -33.48 -18.68 -28.43
N ALA A 99 -33.87 -17.70 -27.65
CA ALA A 99 -35.27 -17.34 -27.49
C ALA A 99 -35.88 -16.63 -28.73
N THR A 100 -35.08 -15.90 -29.52
CA THR A 100 -35.58 -15.04 -30.59
C THR A 100 -35.33 -15.54 -32.00
N GLN A 101 -34.30 -16.37 -32.21
CA GLN A 101 -33.86 -16.74 -33.57
C GLN A 101 -34.37 -18.09 -34.06
N ASP A 102 -35.01 -18.90 -33.22
CA ASP A 102 -35.52 -20.20 -33.62
C ASP A 102 -37.04 -20.20 -33.75
N PRO A 103 -37.57 -20.25 -34.98
CA PRO A 103 -39.03 -20.23 -35.24
C PRO A 103 -39.74 -21.55 -34.87
N LEU A 104 -38.99 -22.60 -34.50
CA LEU A 104 -39.54 -23.93 -34.18
C LEU A 104 -39.75 -24.17 -32.69
N LYS A 105 -39.43 -23.16 -31.83
CA LYS A 105 -39.57 -23.29 -30.40
C LYS A 105 -40.99 -23.09 -29.90
N SER A 106 -41.32 -23.88 -28.88
CA SER A 106 -42.59 -23.72 -28.18
C SER A 106 -42.51 -22.60 -27.13
N ASP A 107 -43.64 -22.04 -26.73
CA ASP A 107 -43.73 -21.05 -25.65
C ASP A 107 -43.15 -21.59 -24.30
N THR A 108 -43.22 -22.89 -24.09
CA THR A 108 -42.64 -23.56 -22.91
C THR A 108 -41.10 -23.54 -22.92
N ASP A 109 -40.48 -23.67 -24.08
CA ASP A 109 -39.03 -23.60 -24.22
C ASP A 109 -38.55 -22.17 -23.99
N VAL A 110 -39.24 -21.19 -24.53
CA VAL A 110 -38.95 -19.77 -24.31
C VAL A 110 -39.13 -19.38 -22.84
N ALA A 111 -40.16 -19.94 -22.15
CA ALA A 111 -40.37 -19.74 -20.72
C ALA A 111 -39.20 -20.31 -19.89
N SER A 112 -38.66 -21.47 -20.30
CA SER A 112 -37.50 -22.09 -19.62
C SER A 112 -36.25 -21.22 -19.74
N TYR A 113 -35.95 -20.69 -20.93
CA TYR A 113 -34.84 -19.73 -21.13
C TYR A 113 -35.04 -18.43 -20.34
N ASN A 114 -36.30 -17.96 -20.25
CA ASN A 114 -36.63 -16.75 -19.49
C ASN A 114 -36.45 -16.96 -18.00
N ASN A 115 -36.67 -18.15 -17.44
CA ASN A 115 -36.42 -18.46 -16.05
C ASN A 115 -34.90 -18.45 -15.77
N GLU A 116 -34.07 -19.14 -16.57
CA GLU A 116 -32.62 -19.08 -16.47
C GLU A 116 -32.12 -17.63 -16.57
N PHE A 117 -32.69 -16.84 -17.47
CA PHE A 117 -32.35 -15.45 -17.66
C PHE A 117 -32.66 -14.60 -16.42
N LYS A 118 -33.76 -14.83 -15.72
CA LYS A 118 -34.14 -14.17 -14.49
C LYS A 118 -33.20 -14.53 -13.34
N ASP A 119 -32.82 -15.79 -13.21
CA ASP A 119 -31.86 -16.24 -12.20
C ASP A 119 -30.48 -15.56 -12.40
N LEU A 120 -30.04 -15.42 -13.65
CA LEU A 120 -28.80 -14.72 -13.98
C LEU A 120 -28.85 -13.21 -13.67
N GLN A 121 -30.01 -12.57 -13.78
CA GLN A 121 -30.18 -11.17 -13.36
C GLN A 121 -30.00 -11.01 -11.84
N GLN A 122 -30.55 -11.92 -11.03
CA GLN A 122 -30.37 -11.92 -9.59
C GLN A 122 -28.91 -12.18 -9.23
N GLN A 123 -28.26 -13.12 -9.89
CA GLN A 123 -26.84 -13.40 -9.67
C GLN A 123 -25.94 -12.20 -9.98
N LEU A 124 -26.22 -11.43 -11.04
CA LEU A 124 -25.52 -10.18 -11.33
C LEU A 124 -25.70 -9.15 -10.21
N HIS A 125 -26.89 -9.07 -9.63
CA HIS A 125 -27.13 -8.17 -8.51
C HIS A 125 -26.34 -8.60 -7.27
N ASP A 126 -26.36 -9.89 -6.91
CA ASP A 126 -25.65 -10.42 -5.75
C ASP A 126 -24.13 -10.20 -5.86
N ILE A 127 -23.59 -10.39 -7.07
CA ILE A 127 -22.19 -10.08 -7.37
C ILE A 127 -21.86 -8.60 -7.10
N SER A 128 -22.79 -7.69 -7.44
CA SER A 128 -22.59 -6.26 -7.21
C SER A 128 -22.50 -5.86 -5.74
N GLN A 129 -22.99 -6.69 -4.82
CA GLN A 129 -22.97 -6.46 -3.39
C GLN A 129 -21.75 -7.07 -2.69
N MET A 130 -20.88 -7.75 -3.43
CA MET A 130 -19.71 -8.42 -2.85
C MET A 130 -18.75 -7.43 -2.19
N THR A 131 -18.20 -7.86 -1.05
CA THR A 131 -17.25 -7.08 -0.25
C THR A 131 -15.92 -7.82 -0.09
N PHE A 132 -14.84 -7.06 0.00
CA PHE A 132 -13.51 -7.58 0.33
C PHE A 132 -13.05 -6.94 1.65
N ASN A 133 -12.81 -7.77 2.66
CA ASN A 133 -12.40 -7.31 4.00
C ASN A 133 -13.31 -6.20 4.58
N GLY A 134 -14.62 -6.33 4.38
CA GLY A 134 -15.63 -5.36 4.86
C GLY A 134 -15.75 -4.08 4.01
N GLN A 135 -14.94 -3.92 2.97
CA GLN A 135 -15.07 -2.85 1.99
C GLN A 135 -15.80 -3.34 0.75
N SER A 136 -16.79 -2.57 0.28
CA SER A 136 -17.46 -2.89 -0.98
C SER A 136 -16.48 -2.81 -2.14
N LEU A 137 -16.45 -3.87 -2.96
CA LEU A 137 -15.66 -3.93 -4.20
C LEU A 137 -16.20 -3.00 -5.27
N PHE A 138 -17.53 -2.79 -5.24
CA PHE A 138 -18.24 -1.98 -6.21
C PHE A 138 -18.87 -0.78 -5.53
N ALA A 139 -18.96 0.31 -6.25
CA ALA A 139 -19.67 1.49 -5.78
C ALA A 139 -21.17 1.35 -6.10
N ASN A 140 -22.01 1.32 -5.08
CA ASN A 140 -23.44 1.18 -5.21
C ASN A 140 -24.16 2.53 -5.33
N THR A 141 -23.59 3.58 -4.71
CA THR A 141 -24.15 4.94 -4.73
C THR A 141 -23.04 5.98 -4.61
N ALA A 142 -23.24 7.15 -5.18
CA ALA A 142 -22.41 8.31 -4.90
C ALA A 142 -22.66 8.80 -3.47
N THR A 143 -21.65 8.78 -2.64
CA THR A 143 -21.70 9.41 -1.30
C THR A 143 -21.65 10.93 -1.50
N GLY A 144 -22.78 11.61 -1.34
CA GLY A 144 -22.84 13.06 -1.52
C GLY A 144 -24.01 13.57 -2.36
N GLY A 145 -25.02 12.71 -2.63
CA GLY A 145 -26.26 13.12 -3.29
C GLY A 145 -26.17 13.35 -4.78
N GLY A 146 -25.03 13.04 -5.41
CA GLY A 146 -24.86 12.97 -6.86
C GLY A 146 -24.91 11.52 -7.33
N ASN A 147 -25.58 11.24 -8.42
CA ASN A 147 -25.65 9.90 -9.00
C ASN A 147 -24.29 9.54 -9.60
N ALA A 148 -23.66 8.45 -9.10
CA ALA A 148 -22.49 7.87 -9.74
C ALA A 148 -22.94 7.12 -10.99
N TYR A 149 -22.65 7.66 -12.16
CA TYR A 149 -22.96 7.03 -13.43
C TYR A 149 -21.70 6.73 -14.24
N PHE A 150 -21.79 5.69 -15.03
CA PHE A 150 -20.73 5.25 -15.89
C PHE A 150 -20.54 6.25 -17.04
N GLY A 151 -19.32 6.80 -17.20
CA GLY A 151 -19.00 7.76 -18.25
C GLY A 151 -19.34 9.23 -17.95
N GLY A 152 -19.84 9.54 -16.76
CA GLY A 152 -20.17 10.92 -16.38
C GLY A 152 -18.95 11.78 -16.09
N ALA A 153 -18.96 13.01 -16.63
CA ALA A 153 -17.83 13.94 -16.56
C ALA A 153 -17.68 14.69 -15.21
N THR A 154 -18.53 14.44 -14.21
CA THR A 154 -18.47 15.15 -12.95
C THR A 154 -17.45 14.54 -11.99
N GLN A 155 -16.32 15.21 -11.84
CA GLN A 155 -15.19 14.85 -10.95
C GLN A 155 -15.61 14.57 -9.47
N GLU A 156 -16.75 15.05 -9.04
CA GLU A 156 -17.23 14.86 -7.66
C GLU A 156 -17.71 13.42 -7.40
N ALA A 157 -18.38 12.79 -8.37
CA ALA A 157 -18.84 11.40 -8.25
C ALA A 157 -17.66 10.41 -8.29
N GLU A 158 -16.63 10.69 -9.08
CA GLU A 158 -15.41 9.89 -9.12
C GLU A 158 -14.65 9.94 -7.80
N LYS A 159 -14.56 11.10 -7.15
CA LYS A 159 -13.87 11.26 -5.85
C LYS A 159 -14.53 10.44 -4.74
N ALA A 160 -15.86 10.34 -4.72
CA ALA A 160 -16.60 9.58 -3.71
C ALA A 160 -16.33 8.06 -3.79
N ASN A 161 -15.96 7.56 -4.97
CA ASN A 161 -15.72 6.13 -5.23
C ASN A 161 -14.23 5.78 -5.27
N GLN A 162 -13.34 6.69 -4.88
CA GLN A 162 -11.91 6.47 -4.89
C GLN A 162 -11.41 6.05 -3.51
N LEU A 163 -10.56 5.02 -3.50
CA LEU A 163 -9.76 4.64 -2.35
C LEU A 163 -8.36 5.24 -2.52
N SER A 164 -7.92 6.03 -1.54
CA SER A 164 -6.59 6.62 -1.56
C SER A 164 -5.58 5.72 -0.86
N ILE A 165 -4.59 5.25 -1.60
CA ILE A 165 -3.47 4.47 -1.09
C ILE A 165 -2.26 5.38 -0.94
N HIS A 166 -1.78 5.54 0.28
CA HIS A 166 -0.59 6.35 0.54
C HIS A 166 0.68 5.59 0.15
N THR A 167 1.46 6.19 -0.75
CA THR A 167 2.66 5.59 -1.36
C THR A 167 3.94 6.29 -0.94
N SER A 168 3.92 7.03 0.18
CA SER A 168 5.09 7.75 0.66
C SER A 168 5.26 7.65 2.18
N ALA A 169 6.48 7.91 2.66
CA ALA A 169 6.79 8.00 4.09
C ALA A 169 6.11 9.19 4.80
N GLN A 170 5.55 10.16 4.05
CA GLN A 170 4.92 11.37 4.59
C GLN A 170 3.43 11.15 4.96
N GLY A 171 2.86 9.96 4.68
CA GLY A 171 1.47 9.65 5.00
C GLY A 171 0.47 10.49 4.21
N SER A 172 -0.50 11.12 4.88
CA SER A 172 -1.57 11.91 4.24
C SER A 172 -1.08 13.11 3.44
N ASN A 173 0.08 13.67 3.78
CA ASN A 173 0.67 14.83 3.10
C ASN A 173 1.60 14.43 1.92
N GLY A 174 1.80 13.15 1.71
CA GLY A 174 2.67 12.63 0.66
C GLY A 174 1.94 12.19 -0.60
N THR A 175 2.69 11.54 -1.48
CA THR A 175 2.12 10.96 -2.70
C THR A 175 1.13 9.85 -2.37
N LYS A 176 0.03 9.83 -3.11
CA LYS A 176 -1.02 8.82 -3.01
C LYS A 176 -1.43 8.34 -4.40
N VAL A 177 -1.76 7.09 -4.52
CA VAL A 177 -2.40 6.51 -5.70
C VAL A 177 -3.88 6.34 -5.38
N LEU A 178 -4.72 6.87 -6.26
CA LEU A 178 -6.17 6.71 -6.18
C LEU A 178 -6.54 5.48 -7.02
N ILE A 179 -7.27 4.56 -6.43
CA ILE A 179 -7.87 3.41 -7.09
C ILE A 179 -9.39 3.57 -7.08
N HIS A 180 -10.04 3.10 -8.12
CA HIS A 180 -11.48 3.24 -8.27
C HIS A 180 -12.19 1.96 -7.82
N ARG A 181 -13.28 2.12 -7.06
CA ARG A 181 -14.28 1.07 -6.91
C ARG A 181 -15.14 1.09 -8.17
N SER A 182 -15.14 -0.01 -8.90
CA SER A 182 -15.87 -0.09 -10.17
C SER A 182 -17.38 0.12 -10.00
N LEU A 183 -17.98 0.86 -10.90
CA LEU A 183 -19.44 1.16 -10.93
C LEU A 183 -20.18 0.05 -11.67
N LEU A 184 -20.17 -1.19 -11.14
CA LEU A 184 -20.73 -2.36 -11.82
C LEU A 184 -22.22 -2.19 -12.11
N LEU A 185 -23.01 -1.79 -11.11
CA LEU A 185 -24.45 -1.64 -11.28
C LEU A 185 -24.82 -0.57 -12.32
N SER A 186 -24.06 0.51 -12.37
CA SER A 186 -24.20 1.55 -13.37
C SER A 186 -23.82 1.06 -14.77
N ALA A 187 -22.75 0.27 -14.89
CA ALA A 187 -22.30 -0.31 -16.14
C ALA A 187 -23.32 -1.31 -16.74
N LEU A 188 -24.12 -1.96 -15.87
CA LEU A 188 -25.19 -2.88 -16.25
C LEU A 188 -26.54 -2.19 -16.49
N THR A 189 -26.64 -0.87 -16.29
CA THR A 189 -27.84 -0.06 -16.55
C THR A 189 -27.70 0.64 -17.91
N ILE A 190 -28.55 0.32 -18.85
CA ILE A 190 -28.39 0.68 -20.25
C ILE A 190 -29.69 1.30 -20.76
N LYS A 191 -29.60 2.22 -21.74
CA LYS A 191 -30.75 2.79 -22.42
C LYS A 191 -31.39 1.73 -23.30
N ASN A 192 -32.71 1.51 -23.13
CA ASN A 192 -33.48 0.58 -23.93
C ASN A 192 -33.94 1.29 -25.26
N GLY A 193 -33.06 1.30 -26.21
CA GLY A 193 -33.32 1.89 -27.54
C GLY A 193 -32.03 1.93 -28.34
N THR A 194 -32.15 1.92 -29.67
CA THR A 194 -31.06 1.95 -30.64
C THR A 194 -30.24 3.25 -30.57
N GLY A 195 -29.60 3.53 -29.46
CA GLY A 195 -28.81 4.74 -29.34
C GLY A 195 -27.80 4.64 -28.24
N SER A 196 -26.53 4.87 -28.57
CA SER A 196 -25.51 5.31 -27.68
C SER A 196 -26.08 6.38 -26.73
N ILE A 197 -25.78 6.32 -25.45
CA ILE A 197 -26.10 7.40 -24.51
C ILE A 197 -25.47 8.67 -25.09
N ALA A 198 -26.31 9.58 -25.60
CA ALA A 198 -25.81 10.88 -26.00
C ALA A 198 -25.40 11.65 -24.76
N ALA A 199 -24.22 12.30 -24.78
CA ALA A 199 -23.70 13.11 -23.70
C ALA A 199 -24.69 14.23 -23.22
N SER A 200 -25.71 14.53 -23.98
CA SER A 200 -26.77 15.50 -23.66
C SER A 200 -27.82 14.97 -22.66
N ASP A 201 -27.95 13.64 -22.48
CA ASP A 201 -28.86 13.04 -21.50
C ASP A 201 -28.24 12.94 -20.11
N GLU A 202 -26.98 13.31 -19.98
CA GLU A 202 -26.21 13.34 -18.71
C GLU A 202 -26.76 14.37 -17.71
N THR A 203 -27.58 15.33 -18.14
CA THR A 203 -28.05 16.43 -17.28
C THR A 203 -29.16 16.01 -16.32
N ASN A 204 -29.81 14.87 -16.51
CA ASN A 204 -30.91 14.38 -15.68
C ASN A 204 -30.60 13.10 -14.90
N GLY A 205 -29.36 12.85 -14.59
CA GLY A 205 -28.80 12.03 -13.50
C GLY A 205 -29.64 10.93 -12.85
N VAL A 206 -30.39 10.10 -13.60
CA VAL A 206 -31.26 9.08 -13.02
C VAL A 206 -30.62 7.69 -13.12
N TRP A 207 -29.55 7.46 -12.35
CA TRP A 207 -28.92 6.15 -12.21
C TRP A 207 -29.14 5.55 -10.81
N SER A 208 -30.20 5.97 -10.14
CA SER A 208 -30.62 5.39 -8.86
C SER A 208 -31.62 4.28 -9.15
N THR A 209 -31.39 3.10 -8.60
CA THR A 209 -32.34 1.99 -8.59
C THR A 209 -33.68 2.35 -7.93
N ALA A 210 -33.72 3.42 -7.14
CA ALA A 210 -34.93 3.95 -6.52
C ALA A 210 -35.75 4.85 -7.44
N ASN A 211 -35.19 5.46 -8.47
CA ASN A 211 -35.90 6.43 -9.32
C ASN A 211 -36.30 5.90 -10.71
N ALA A 212 -35.94 4.66 -11.05
CA ALA A 212 -36.43 4.03 -12.26
C ALA A 212 -37.98 3.84 -12.26
N SER A 213 -38.62 4.01 -11.08
CA SER A 213 -40.07 3.83 -10.91
C SER A 213 -40.91 5.12 -10.91
N SER A 214 -40.31 6.32 -10.87
CA SER A 214 -41.12 7.54 -10.69
C SER A 214 -40.83 8.73 -11.61
N ALA A 215 -39.97 8.61 -12.61
CA ALA A 215 -39.76 9.66 -13.60
C ALA A 215 -40.69 9.43 -14.80
N THR A 216 -41.50 10.43 -15.17
CA THR A 216 -42.31 10.50 -16.39
C THR A 216 -41.40 10.58 -17.62
N GLY A 217 -40.76 9.48 -17.98
CA GLY A 217 -39.67 9.30 -18.95
C GLY A 217 -38.79 8.11 -18.63
N ALA A 218 -39.01 7.43 -17.48
CA ALA A 218 -38.20 6.35 -16.93
C ALA A 218 -38.27 5.00 -17.69
N GLN A 219 -38.97 4.94 -18.82
CA GLN A 219 -39.05 3.71 -19.65
C GLN A 219 -37.81 3.48 -20.51
N ASP A 220 -36.85 4.41 -20.51
CA ASP A 220 -35.70 4.35 -21.42
C ASP A 220 -34.48 3.63 -20.85
N PHE A 221 -34.47 3.30 -19.55
CA PHE A 221 -33.30 2.65 -18.93
C PHE A 221 -33.64 1.29 -18.34
N ILE A 222 -32.84 0.29 -18.69
CA ILE A 222 -32.95 -1.08 -18.21
C ILE A 222 -31.71 -1.44 -17.43
N THR A 223 -31.90 -1.94 -16.22
CA THR A 223 -30.81 -2.53 -15.40
C THR A 223 -30.85 -4.04 -15.56
N LEU A 224 -29.75 -4.63 -16.04
CA LEU A 224 -29.60 -6.08 -16.18
C LEU A 224 -29.39 -6.79 -14.84
N ALA A 225 -29.04 -6.07 -13.76
CA ALA A 225 -28.90 -6.60 -12.42
C ALA A 225 -30.08 -6.19 -11.54
N LYS A 226 -30.93 -7.12 -11.11
CA LYS A 226 -32.13 -6.85 -10.32
C LYS A 226 -32.24 -7.83 -9.14
N ASN A 227 -32.77 -7.35 -8.00
CA ASN A 227 -32.83 -8.08 -6.73
C ASN A 227 -34.19 -8.64 -6.35
N SER A 228 -35.21 -8.45 -7.16
CA SER A 228 -36.59 -8.83 -6.79
C SER A 228 -37.32 -9.46 -7.95
N ASP A 229 -37.98 -10.59 -7.69
CA ASP A 229 -38.78 -11.35 -8.67
C ASP A 229 -39.85 -10.51 -9.39
N SER A 230 -40.45 -9.54 -8.71
CA SER A 230 -41.49 -8.68 -9.26
C SER A 230 -40.99 -7.65 -10.28
N ASN A 231 -39.67 -7.41 -10.34
CA ASN A 231 -39.03 -6.41 -11.21
C ASN A 231 -38.09 -7.00 -12.25
N LEU A 232 -37.99 -8.34 -12.35
CA LEU A 232 -37.15 -9.00 -13.33
C LEU A 232 -37.64 -8.74 -14.72
N LEU A 233 -36.71 -8.49 -15.64
CA LEU A 233 -37.00 -8.27 -17.04
C LEU A 233 -37.20 -9.61 -17.73
N ASN A 234 -38.15 -9.65 -18.70
CA ASN A 234 -38.25 -10.78 -19.58
C ASN A 234 -37.21 -10.67 -20.71
N ILE A 235 -36.75 -11.82 -21.16
CA ILE A 235 -35.76 -11.93 -22.22
C ILE A 235 -36.24 -11.26 -23.54
N ALA A 236 -37.58 -11.17 -23.77
CA ALA A 236 -38.16 -10.53 -24.90
C ALA A 236 -37.96 -9.00 -24.92
N ASP A 237 -37.96 -8.39 -23.70
CA ASP A 237 -37.99 -6.93 -23.54
C ASP A 237 -36.64 -6.26 -23.75
N ILE A 238 -35.55 -7.03 -23.89
CA ILE A 238 -34.16 -6.54 -23.98
C ILE A 238 -33.64 -6.71 -25.40
N SER A 239 -33.03 -5.67 -25.94
CA SER A 239 -32.37 -5.74 -27.25
C SER A 239 -30.99 -6.43 -27.17
N SER A 240 -30.56 -7.08 -28.26
CA SER A 240 -29.21 -7.67 -28.31
C SER A 240 -28.10 -6.61 -28.18
N ALA A 241 -28.34 -5.40 -28.68
CA ALA A 241 -27.40 -4.29 -28.52
C ALA A 241 -27.17 -3.86 -27.06
N ALA A 242 -28.16 -4.10 -26.19
CA ALA A 242 -27.97 -3.83 -24.75
C ALA A 242 -26.89 -4.74 -24.11
N PHE A 243 -26.84 -6.00 -24.52
CA PHE A 243 -25.79 -6.92 -24.04
C PHE A 243 -24.40 -6.53 -24.54
N GLU A 244 -24.26 -6.12 -25.79
CA GLU A 244 -23.00 -5.63 -26.35
C GLU A 244 -22.52 -4.39 -25.61
N SER A 245 -23.41 -3.47 -25.30
CA SER A 245 -23.09 -2.26 -24.51
C SER A 245 -22.68 -2.63 -23.09
N ALA A 246 -23.39 -3.55 -22.41
CA ALA A 246 -23.03 -4.02 -21.07
C ALA A 246 -21.66 -4.71 -21.06
N ILE A 247 -21.38 -5.58 -22.00
CA ILE A 247 -20.09 -6.27 -22.13
C ILE A 247 -18.99 -5.24 -22.38
N SER A 248 -19.18 -4.27 -23.25
CA SER A 248 -18.23 -3.18 -23.52
C SER A 248 -17.93 -2.38 -22.23
N ASN A 249 -18.95 -2.07 -21.44
CA ASN A 249 -18.81 -1.38 -20.17
C ASN A 249 -18.02 -2.21 -19.15
N ILE A 250 -18.25 -3.52 -19.05
CA ILE A 250 -17.47 -4.42 -18.19
C ILE A 250 -16.01 -4.46 -18.62
N VAL A 251 -15.74 -4.55 -19.92
CA VAL A 251 -14.36 -4.53 -20.45
C VAL A 251 -13.66 -3.22 -20.08
N PHE A 252 -14.35 -2.09 -20.15
CA PHE A 252 -13.80 -0.80 -19.72
C PHE A 252 -13.49 -0.78 -18.22
N LEU A 253 -14.36 -1.31 -17.35
CA LEU A 253 -14.13 -1.39 -15.92
C LEU A 253 -12.92 -2.30 -15.61
N ARG A 254 -12.77 -3.41 -16.31
CA ARG A 254 -11.59 -4.28 -16.20
C ARG A 254 -10.31 -3.57 -16.64
N ALA A 255 -10.37 -2.83 -17.74
CA ALA A 255 -9.22 -2.02 -18.17
C ALA A 255 -8.83 -0.95 -17.12
N GLN A 256 -9.82 -0.32 -16.48
CA GLN A 256 -9.59 0.63 -15.39
C GLN A 256 -8.94 -0.03 -14.17
N ALA A 257 -9.40 -1.22 -13.77
CA ALA A 257 -8.80 -2.01 -12.69
C ALA A 257 -7.35 -2.39 -13.04
N GLY A 258 -7.10 -2.87 -14.27
CA GLY A 258 -5.76 -3.20 -14.77
C GLY A 258 -4.81 -2.00 -14.80
N ALA A 259 -5.28 -0.83 -15.22
CA ALA A 259 -4.52 0.41 -15.17
C ALA A 259 -4.17 0.81 -13.72
N GLY A 260 -5.13 0.62 -12.79
CA GLY A 260 -4.91 0.80 -11.35
C GLY A 260 -3.82 -0.11 -10.81
N MET A 261 -3.86 -1.40 -11.13
CA MET A 261 -2.84 -2.39 -10.74
C MET A 261 -1.46 -2.01 -11.27
N SER A 262 -1.36 -1.64 -12.55
CA SER A 262 -0.09 -1.22 -13.16
C SER A 262 0.51 0.00 -12.44
N ARG A 263 -0.31 1.03 -12.14
CA ARG A 263 0.14 2.20 -11.38
C ARG A 263 0.63 1.85 -9.98
N LEU A 264 -0.04 0.91 -9.30
CA LEU A 264 0.37 0.45 -7.98
C LEU A 264 1.68 -0.34 -8.04
N GLN A 265 1.90 -1.16 -9.08
CA GLN A 265 3.16 -1.88 -9.29
C GLN A 265 4.33 -0.91 -9.48
N PHE A 266 4.20 0.12 -10.34
CA PHE A 266 5.23 1.16 -10.48
C PHE A 266 5.50 1.89 -9.16
N SER A 267 4.46 2.14 -8.37
CA SER A 267 4.62 2.75 -7.05
C SER A 267 5.33 1.82 -6.07
N ALA A 268 5.05 0.52 -6.11
CA ALA A 268 5.74 -0.49 -5.29
C ALA A 268 7.23 -0.54 -5.61
N ASP A 269 7.60 -0.56 -6.90
CA ASP A 269 8.99 -0.58 -7.35
C ASP A 269 9.74 0.71 -6.94
N SER A 270 9.07 1.85 -7.07
CA SER A 270 9.62 3.13 -6.61
C SER A 270 9.89 3.13 -5.11
N ILE A 271 8.95 2.62 -4.30
CA ILE A 271 9.12 2.51 -2.83
C ILE A 271 10.23 1.54 -2.49
N ALA A 272 10.32 0.39 -3.16
CA ALA A 272 11.39 -0.60 -2.93
C ALA A 272 12.78 0.00 -3.20
N THR A 273 12.90 0.78 -4.27
CA THR A 273 14.13 1.51 -4.60
C THR A 273 14.46 2.57 -3.52
N GLN A 274 13.47 3.35 -3.09
CA GLN A 274 13.64 4.34 -2.03
C GLN A 274 14.04 3.69 -0.70
N GLU A 275 13.41 2.58 -0.33
CA GLU A 275 13.72 1.82 0.89
C GLU A 275 15.17 1.30 0.86
N THR A 276 15.60 0.75 -0.28
CA THR A 276 16.98 0.27 -0.47
C THR A 276 18.00 1.41 -0.34
N ASN A 277 17.72 2.56 -0.97
CA ASN A 277 18.57 3.73 -0.88
C ASN A 277 18.65 4.28 0.56
N MET A 278 17.51 4.31 1.26
CA MET A 278 17.48 4.75 2.66
C MET A 278 18.19 3.77 3.60
N LYS A 279 18.07 2.46 3.38
CA LYS A 279 18.85 1.44 4.13
C LYS A 279 20.34 1.62 3.90
N SER A 280 20.77 1.84 2.67
CA SER A 280 22.17 2.12 2.35
C SER A 280 22.67 3.42 3.00
N ALA A 281 21.84 4.48 3.00
CA ALA A 281 22.17 5.72 3.69
C ALA A 281 22.26 5.53 5.21
N LEU A 282 21.35 4.75 5.80
CA LEU A 282 21.35 4.42 7.21
C LEU A 282 22.62 3.65 7.60
N GLY A 283 23.05 2.66 6.79
CA GLY A 283 24.29 1.93 7.00
C GLY A 283 25.51 2.85 7.01
N ARG A 284 25.61 3.81 6.06
CA ARG A 284 26.70 4.80 6.07
C ARG A 284 26.72 5.69 7.31
N ILE A 285 25.56 5.92 7.93
CA ILE A 285 25.41 6.75 9.12
C ILE A 285 25.74 5.95 10.39
N GLU A 286 25.19 4.73 10.52
CA GLU A 286 25.24 3.95 11.76
C GLU A 286 26.33 2.88 11.79
N ASP A 287 26.69 2.27 10.67
CA ASP A 287 27.57 1.11 10.63
C ASP A 287 29.02 1.50 10.93
N VAL A 288 29.73 0.60 11.62
CA VAL A 288 31.15 0.75 11.92
C VAL A 288 31.99 0.14 10.80
N ASP A 289 33.06 0.83 10.44
CA ASP A 289 34.14 0.20 9.65
C ASP A 289 34.93 -0.76 10.55
N ILE A 290 34.70 -2.06 10.36
CA ILE A 290 35.28 -3.13 11.17
C ILE A 290 36.82 -3.11 11.10
N ALA A 291 37.40 -2.79 9.94
CA ALA A 291 38.86 -2.77 9.78
C ALA A 291 39.49 -1.64 10.60
N MET A 292 38.90 -0.43 10.49
CA MET A 292 39.36 0.73 11.26
C MET A 292 39.16 0.52 12.75
N GLU A 293 38.00 0.01 13.18
CA GLU A 293 37.71 -0.18 14.61
C GLU A 293 38.51 -1.33 15.21
N SER A 294 38.85 -2.37 14.46
CA SER A 294 39.78 -3.43 14.89
C SER A 294 41.20 -2.90 15.09
N ALA A 295 41.65 -2.00 14.21
CA ALA A 295 42.94 -1.32 14.38
C ALA A 295 42.94 -0.41 15.66
N ASN A 296 41.82 0.29 15.90
CA ASN A 296 41.64 1.08 17.10
C ASN A 296 41.65 0.19 18.37
N LEU A 297 40.96 -0.96 18.33
CA LEU A 297 40.94 -1.93 19.42
C LEU A 297 42.37 -2.42 19.74
N ALA A 298 43.14 -2.82 18.72
CA ALA A 298 44.52 -3.24 18.93
C ALA A 298 45.38 -2.11 19.52
N LYS A 299 45.26 -0.88 19.01
CA LYS A 299 45.92 0.31 19.53
C LYS A 299 45.59 0.56 20.99
N TYR A 300 44.32 0.53 21.39
CA TYR A 300 43.92 0.76 22.78
C TYR A 300 44.32 -0.38 23.70
N SER A 301 44.34 -1.62 23.21
CA SER A 301 44.90 -2.77 23.96
C SER A 301 46.38 -2.58 24.27
N ILE A 302 47.19 -2.17 23.26
CA ILE A 302 48.63 -1.89 23.48
C ILE A 302 48.81 -0.70 24.42
N LEU A 303 48.02 0.37 24.25
CA LEU A 303 48.08 1.54 25.13
C LEU A 303 47.71 1.21 26.58
N MET A 304 46.73 0.34 26.80
CA MET A 304 46.36 -0.14 28.12
C MET A 304 47.52 -0.91 28.78
N GLN A 305 48.11 -1.85 28.02
CA GLN A 305 49.26 -2.62 28.53
C GLN A 305 50.49 -1.73 28.84
N ALA A 306 50.80 -0.80 27.92
CA ALA A 306 51.88 0.17 28.11
C ALA A 306 51.62 1.10 29.32
N SER A 307 50.39 1.60 29.47
CA SER A 307 50.03 2.46 30.59
C SER A 307 50.08 1.70 31.92
N ALA A 308 49.67 0.43 31.96
CA ALA A 308 49.76 -0.41 33.13
C ALA A 308 51.24 -0.64 33.55
N ALA A 309 52.12 -0.92 32.56
CA ALA A 309 53.55 -1.04 32.81
C ALA A 309 54.17 0.27 33.32
N MET A 310 53.74 1.43 32.79
CA MET A 310 54.18 2.76 33.24
C MET A 310 53.73 3.05 34.67
N VAL A 311 52.49 2.67 35.06
CA VAL A 311 52.03 2.80 36.45
C VAL A 311 52.86 1.93 37.38
N ALA A 312 53.17 0.68 36.99
CA ALA A 312 54.03 -0.20 37.77
C ALA A 312 55.43 0.40 37.96
N GLN A 313 56.04 0.89 36.88
CA GLN A 313 57.37 1.52 36.94
C GLN A 313 57.39 2.81 37.77
N ALA A 314 56.34 3.63 37.68
CA ALA A 314 56.21 4.85 38.47
C ALA A 314 56.07 4.55 40.02
N ASN A 315 55.41 3.43 40.33
CA ASN A 315 55.36 2.97 41.79
C ASN A 315 56.71 2.51 42.27
N VAL A 316 57.47 1.76 41.44
CA VAL A 316 58.83 1.32 41.82
C VAL A 316 59.74 2.52 42.05
N SER A 317 59.64 3.60 41.32
CA SER A 317 60.44 4.82 41.56
C SER A 317 60.14 5.48 42.89
N ASN A 318 58.93 5.34 43.47
CA ASN A 318 58.61 5.80 44.82
C ASN A 318 59.21 4.90 45.88
N ASP A 319 59.25 3.57 45.68
CA ASP A 319 59.84 2.62 46.60
C ASP A 319 61.33 2.82 46.69
N VAL A 320 62.02 3.11 45.57
CA VAL A 320 63.45 3.45 45.55
C VAL A 320 63.72 4.76 46.31
N ALA A 321 62.85 5.79 46.12
CA ALA A 321 63.01 7.05 46.89
C ALA A 321 62.82 6.85 48.41
N LEU A 322 61.87 5.98 48.80
CA LEU A 322 61.69 5.59 50.22
C LEU A 322 62.90 4.83 50.79
N MET A 323 63.52 3.96 49.98
CA MET A 323 64.68 3.18 50.35
C MET A 323 65.93 4.05 50.52
N LEU A 324 66.05 5.15 49.76
CA LEU A 324 67.16 6.12 49.90
C LEU A 324 66.98 7.06 51.07
N LEU A 325 65.82 7.14 51.71
CA LEU A 325 65.52 7.95 52.90
C LEU A 325 65.62 7.15 54.22
N ARG A 326 65.87 5.87 54.08
CA ARG A 326 66.00 4.94 55.21
C ARG A 326 67.49 4.64 55.51
#